data_fea28982602f5c42fa98793479308681
#
_entry.id   fea28982602f5c42fa98793479308681
#
_cell.length_a   1.000
_cell.length_b   1.000
_cell.length_c   1.000
_cell.angle_alpha   90.00
_cell.angle_beta   90.00
_cell.angle_gamma   90.00
#
_symmetry.space_group_name_H-M   'P 1'
#
loop_
_entity.id
_entity.type
_entity.pdbx_description
1 polymer ?
#
loop_
_entity_poly.entity_id
_entity_poly.type
_entity_poly.pdbx_seq_one_letter_code
_entity_poly.pdbx_strand_id
1 'polypeptide(L)'
;MTNLLAMTATRPTRTLADGEVLLVQGEGGGDLFILLSGKLAVVRDGVNIATISQPGTLVGELSVLLGIRNSATVSAEREAKVRV
;
A
#
# COMPACT_ATOMS: atom_id res chain seq x y z
N MET A 1 -11.73 -2.06 19.44
CA MET A 1 -11.16 -1.63 18.15
C MET A 1 -10.52 -2.81 17.44
N THR A 2 -10.80 -2.96 16.16
CA THR A 2 -10.27 -4.06 15.37
C THR A 2 -8.77 -3.84 15.13
N ASN A 3 -7.95 -4.87 15.42
CA ASN A 3 -6.52 -4.84 15.13
C ASN A 3 -6.26 -5.61 13.83
N LEU A 4 -6.11 -4.87 12.72
CA LEU A 4 -5.90 -5.46 11.40
C LEU A 4 -4.62 -6.30 11.34
N LEU A 5 -3.56 -5.89 12.03
CA LEU A 5 -2.31 -6.64 12.03
C LEU A 5 -2.49 -8.03 12.68
N ALA A 6 -3.21 -8.09 13.81
CA ALA A 6 -3.49 -9.35 14.47
C ALA A 6 -4.45 -10.22 13.66
N MET A 7 -5.50 -9.64 13.10
CA MET A 7 -6.49 -10.37 12.31
C MET A 7 -5.91 -10.97 11.03
N THR A 8 -4.88 -10.36 10.47
CA THR A 8 -4.25 -10.77 9.23
C THR A 8 -2.91 -11.46 9.44
N ALA A 9 -2.59 -11.89 10.67
CA ALA A 9 -1.28 -12.43 11.02
C ALA A 9 -0.87 -13.64 10.17
N THR A 10 -1.82 -14.41 9.66
CA THR A 10 -1.57 -15.58 8.81
C THR A 10 -1.48 -15.26 7.32
N ARG A 11 -1.75 -14.01 6.93
CA ARG A 11 -1.69 -13.62 5.52
C ARG A 11 -0.23 -13.48 5.07
N PRO A 12 0.05 -13.73 3.78
CA PRO A 12 1.41 -13.58 3.26
C PRO A 12 1.96 -12.17 3.45
N THR A 13 3.27 -12.09 3.65
CA THR A 13 3.98 -10.82 3.68
C THR A 13 4.84 -10.69 2.42
N ARG A 14 5.10 -9.44 2.04
CA ARG A 14 5.93 -9.12 0.89
C ARG A 14 6.91 -8.02 1.29
N THR A 15 8.19 -8.22 0.99
CA THR A 15 9.23 -7.22 1.21
C THR A 15 9.44 -6.46 -0.10
N LEU A 16 9.38 -5.14 -0.01
CA LEU A 16 9.59 -4.24 -1.15
C LEU A 16 10.98 -3.62 -1.04
N ALA A 17 11.74 -3.69 -2.11
CA ALA A 17 13.02 -2.98 -2.19
C ALA A 17 12.78 -1.48 -2.38
N ASP A 18 13.82 -0.68 -2.12
CA ASP A 18 13.77 0.77 -2.33
C ASP A 18 13.33 1.08 -3.77
N GLY A 19 12.30 1.88 -3.91
CA GLY A 19 11.75 2.28 -5.20
C GLY A 19 10.83 1.26 -5.85
N GLU A 20 10.66 0.08 -5.27
CA GLU A 20 9.78 -0.94 -5.84
C GLU A 20 8.33 -0.45 -5.81
N VAL A 21 7.65 -0.56 -6.97
CA VAL A 21 6.26 -0.11 -7.11
C VAL A 21 5.30 -1.20 -6.65
N LEU A 22 4.38 -0.82 -5.78
CA LEU A 22 3.33 -1.71 -5.26
C LEU A 22 2.04 -1.57 -6.05
N LEU A 23 1.63 -0.34 -6.34
CA LEU A 23 0.42 -0.02 -7.11
C LEU A 23 0.78 1.04 -8.14
N VAL A 24 0.20 0.93 -9.34
CA VAL A 24 0.41 1.90 -10.42
C VAL A 24 -0.86 2.69 -10.67
N GLN A 25 -0.75 4.02 -10.68
CA GLN A 25 -1.87 4.91 -10.97
C GLN A 25 -2.50 4.55 -12.32
N GLY A 26 -3.82 4.49 -12.34
CA GLY A 26 -4.58 4.21 -13.55
C GLY A 26 -4.71 2.75 -13.93
N GLU A 27 -3.94 1.86 -13.31
CA GLU A 27 -4.08 0.42 -13.54
C GLU A 27 -5.25 -0.15 -12.74
N GLY A 28 -5.71 -1.34 -13.13
CA GLY A 28 -6.84 -2.00 -12.48
C GLY A 28 -6.59 -2.16 -10.99
N GLY A 29 -7.57 -1.76 -10.16
CA GLY A 29 -7.50 -1.91 -8.72
C GLY A 29 -7.87 -3.32 -8.27
N GLY A 30 -8.18 -3.45 -6.99
CA GLY A 30 -8.62 -4.72 -6.40
C GLY A 30 -7.60 -5.35 -5.46
N ASP A 31 -6.39 -4.83 -5.42
CA ASP A 31 -5.35 -5.31 -4.50
C ASP A 31 -5.35 -4.45 -3.23
N LEU A 32 -5.33 -5.13 -2.09
CA LEU A 32 -5.33 -4.50 -0.79
C LEU A 32 -4.11 -4.96 0.00
N PHE A 33 -3.41 -4.00 0.60
CA PHE A 33 -2.22 -4.28 1.39
C PHE A 33 -2.31 -3.59 2.75
N ILE A 34 -1.54 -4.09 3.72
CA ILE A 34 -1.40 -3.47 5.03
C ILE A 34 0.09 -3.20 5.25
N LEU A 35 0.44 -1.95 5.57
CA LEU A 35 1.82 -1.60 5.89
C LEU A 35 2.23 -2.27 7.19
N LEU A 36 3.34 -3.00 7.17
CA LEU A 36 3.92 -3.62 8.37
C LEU A 36 5.10 -2.80 8.89
N SER A 37 5.98 -2.36 8.00
CA SER A 37 7.14 -1.55 8.38
C SER A 37 7.66 -0.77 7.18
N GLY A 38 8.47 0.25 7.45
CA GLY A 38 9.03 1.11 6.41
C GLY A 38 8.10 2.23 6.01
N LYS A 39 8.31 2.76 4.82
CA LYS A 39 7.56 3.89 4.29
C LYS A 39 7.16 3.64 2.84
N LEU A 40 5.99 4.13 2.47
CA LEU A 40 5.50 4.10 1.10
C LEU A 40 5.25 5.53 0.63
N ALA A 41 5.74 5.86 -0.56
CA ALA A 41 5.47 7.13 -1.20
C ALA A 41 4.22 7.00 -2.06
N VAL A 42 3.31 7.97 -1.96
CA VAL A 42 2.09 8.04 -2.76
C VAL A 42 2.25 9.18 -3.76
N VAL A 43 2.27 8.82 -5.05
CA VAL A 43 2.51 9.77 -6.14
C VAL A 43 1.31 9.79 -7.07
N ARG A 44 0.78 10.98 -7.33
CA ARG A 44 -0.34 11.17 -8.25
C ARG A 44 0.03 12.23 -9.27
N ASP A 45 -0.12 11.90 -10.55
CA ASP A 45 0.22 12.79 -11.67
C ASP A 45 1.65 13.34 -11.56
N GLY A 46 2.59 12.47 -11.11
CA GLY A 46 3.99 12.84 -10.96
C GLY A 46 4.32 13.64 -9.71
N VAL A 47 3.34 13.91 -8.85
CA VAL A 47 3.52 14.69 -7.63
C VAL A 47 3.40 13.78 -6.40
N ASN A 48 4.38 13.86 -5.50
CA ASN A 48 4.31 13.15 -4.22
C ASN A 48 3.29 13.84 -3.32
N ILE A 49 2.14 13.18 -3.10
CA ILE A 49 1.03 13.75 -2.34
C ILE A 49 0.97 13.27 -0.90
N ALA A 50 1.64 12.18 -0.57
CA ALA A 50 1.61 11.63 0.79
C ALA A 50 2.73 10.62 1.00
N THR A 51 3.04 10.38 2.28
CA THR A 51 3.91 9.29 2.71
C THR A 51 3.14 8.46 3.73
N ILE A 52 3.12 7.14 3.53
CA ILE A 52 2.48 6.21 4.47
C ILE A 52 3.58 5.58 5.30
N SER A 53 3.56 5.84 6.61
CA SER A 53 4.60 5.33 7.51
C SER A 53 4.04 4.68 8.78
N GLN A 54 2.73 4.71 8.98
CA GLN A 54 2.09 4.13 10.15
C GLN A 54 1.79 2.65 9.93
N PRO A 55 2.39 1.72 10.70
CA PRO A 55 2.03 0.31 10.61
C PRO A 55 0.53 0.10 10.86
N GLY A 56 -0.07 -0.79 10.09
CA GLY A 56 -1.50 -1.06 10.15
C GLY A 56 -2.31 -0.25 9.14
N THR A 57 -1.71 0.71 8.45
CA THR A 57 -2.42 1.49 7.43
C THR A 57 -2.80 0.62 6.23
N LEU A 58 -4.06 0.70 5.81
CA LEU A 58 -4.53 0.06 4.59
C LEU A 58 -4.07 0.83 3.36
N VAL A 59 -3.65 0.08 2.34
CA VAL A 59 -3.18 0.64 1.07
C VAL A 59 -3.99 0.00 -0.05
N GLY A 60 -4.60 0.83 -0.91
CA GLY A 60 -5.43 0.35 -2.01
C GLY A 60 -6.90 0.18 -1.65
N GLU A 61 -7.34 0.59 -0.46
CA GLU A 61 -8.71 0.37 0.01
C GLU A 61 -9.76 1.06 -0.86
N LEU A 62 -9.47 2.25 -1.40
CA LEU A 62 -10.45 2.95 -2.24
C LEU A 62 -10.74 2.19 -3.53
N SER A 63 -9.72 1.62 -4.17
CA SER A 63 -9.93 0.88 -5.39
C SER A 63 -10.72 -0.41 -5.14
N VAL A 64 -10.47 -1.07 -4.00
CA VAL A 64 -11.20 -2.27 -3.61
C VAL A 64 -12.66 -1.96 -3.29
N LEU A 65 -12.88 -0.95 -2.42
CA LEU A 65 -14.23 -0.63 -1.94
C LEU A 65 -15.13 -0.06 -3.04
N LEU A 66 -14.56 0.75 -3.94
CA LEU A 66 -15.33 1.44 -4.98
C LEU A 66 -15.28 0.75 -6.33
N GLY A 67 -14.45 -0.29 -6.48
CA GLY A 67 -14.31 -1.00 -7.75
C GLY A 67 -13.72 -0.11 -8.84
N ILE A 68 -12.83 0.80 -8.49
CA ILE A 68 -12.21 1.75 -9.42
C ILE A 68 -10.73 1.44 -9.62
N ARG A 69 -10.14 2.10 -10.61
CA ARG A 69 -8.70 2.01 -10.85
C ARG A 69 -7.92 2.69 -9.73
N ASN A 70 -6.64 2.35 -9.60
CA ASN A 70 -5.77 2.98 -8.62
C ASN A 70 -5.69 4.49 -8.88
N SER A 71 -5.90 5.30 -7.84
CA SER A 71 -5.88 6.75 -7.96
C SER A 71 -4.48 7.34 -7.89
N ALA A 72 -3.48 6.55 -7.49
CA ALA A 72 -2.10 6.99 -7.34
C ALA A 72 -1.14 5.81 -7.48
N THR A 73 0.12 6.12 -7.74
CA THR A 73 1.20 5.14 -7.70
C THR A 73 1.75 5.09 -6.28
N VAL A 74 1.90 3.88 -5.74
CA VAL A 74 2.46 3.65 -4.41
C VAL A 74 3.73 2.84 -4.57
N SER A 75 4.84 3.35 -4.04
CA SER A 75 6.15 2.70 -4.12
C SER A 75 6.86 2.77 -2.78
N ALA A 76 7.80 1.85 -2.56
CA ALA A 76 8.57 1.83 -1.33
C ALA A 76 9.58 2.97 -1.32
N GLU A 77 9.61 3.73 -0.22
CA GLU A 77 10.69 4.64 0.10
C GLU A 77 11.67 3.85 0.98
N ARG A 78 12.79 3.42 0.43
CA ARG A 78 13.69 2.43 1.02
C ARG A 78 12.96 1.09 1.16
N GLU A 79 13.49 0.18 1.97
CA GLU A 79 12.84 -1.10 2.17
C GLU A 79 11.55 -0.95 2.98
N ALA A 80 10.50 -1.61 2.54
CA ALA A 80 9.23 -1.66 3.25
C ALA A 80 8.70 -3.09 3.24
N LYS A 81 7.86 -3.41 4.23
CA LYS A 81 7.15 -4.69 4.29
C LYS A 81 5.66 -4.44 4.34
N VAL A 82 4.93 -5.21 3.55
CA VAL A 82 3.48 -5.16 3.50
C VAL A 82 2.90 -6.56 3.64
N ARG A 83 1.65 -6.62 4.08
CA ARG A 83 0.87 -7.85 4.13
C ARG A 83 -0.15 -7.80 3.02
N VAL A 84 -0.25 -8.88 2.29
CA VAL A 84 -1.13 -8.98 1.12
C VAL A 84 -2.57 -9.34 1.52
#